data_00bea02b9fe10ddb63ece298ac2b5b7b
#
_entry.id   00bea02b9fe10ddb63ece298ac2b5b7b
#
_cell.length_a   1.000
_cell.length_b   1.000
_cell.length_c   1.000
_cell.angle_alpha   90.00
_cell.angle_beta   90.00
_cell.angle_gamma   90.00
#
_symmetry.space_group_name_H-M   'P 1'
#
loop_
_entity.id
_entity.type
_entity.pdbx_description
1 polymer ?
#
loop_
_entity_poly.entity_id
_entity_poly.type
_entity_poly.pdbx_seq_one_letter_code
_entity_poly.pdbx_strand_id
1 'polypeptide(L)'
;MKFNKVSEYFEKLDKTSSRLEMTEILKKLFLEIETEDISNLIYFCQGTLGPKHKTKELNIGQSQLISLVSEYLSIPEDEIKKEFFSLGDIGLVIEKHHSKRKQVTLFSKELEFKEIFETFQKISETSGTGSNERKQQLFKYILFNSNSVSAKYLSRFPISFRLGFGDSTIIDALASLVTETPEEQKKVKEIITDRYQIISDLGIIAKLIKGKGVEEVEKIKITPFTPIKSQLCERAESLADIKNRLGIMAVDTKIDGFRQQIHKLGEEVKIFSRQEEDITKMFPDIVKAVKEIPHDFIIDCESIAFDTENNKYHTFQITITRKRKYNVSEKSKELPLHLKVFDCLYLNGEDTSSLPFSERRKLVEKYFSYSPLVTPTKILITEKLEELEDFFNNALSQGFEGIIAKSLDAPYKAGSRGYSWIKFKKSYKGNETLDTIDAVIVGAFSGQGKRTEKGIGALLVALYDREQDRYYTLAKIGTGLTDATLMELSERLEITKLDIKPKNLISNIEPDFYVKPEIVIEINYDDITKSPIHTCCFDPDTNQGLALRFPRLVTIRTDKSPEDTTSPQELEKLFFMQGK
;
A
#
# COMPACT_ATOMS: atom_id res chain seq x y z
N MET A 1 20.23 -23.02 -9.32
CA MET A 1 20.82 -21.92 -10.16
C MET A 1 21.67 -21.01 -9.29
N LYS A 2 22.85 -20.59 -9.74
CA LYS A 2 23.70 -19.62 -9.03
C LYS A 2 23.06 -18.23 -8.99
N PHE A 3 23.16 -17.54 -7.84
CA PHE A 3 22.56 -16.20 -7.68
C PHE A 3 23.18 -15.14 -8.58
N ASN A 4 24.49 -15.27 -8.88
CA ASN A 4 25.15 -14.38 -9.83
C ASN A 4 24.45 -14.38 -11.20
N LYS A 5 24.02 -15.54 -11.68
CA LYS A 5 23.26 -15.66 -12.93
C LYS A 5 21.86 -15.03 -12.82
N VAL A 6 21.17 -15.18 -11.69
CA VAL A 6 19.88 -14.50 -11.44
C VAL A 6 20.07 -12.99 -11.45
N SER A 7 21.15 -12.49 -10.85
CA SER A 7 21.48 -11.05 -10.80
C SER A 7 21.77 -10.45 -12.17
N GLU A 8 22.33 -11.23 -13.11
CA GLU A 8 22.52 -10.79 -14.50
C GLU A 8 21.17 -10.56 -15.21
N TYR A 9 20.15 -11.38 -14.89
CA TYR A 9 18.78 -11.14 -15.39
C TYR A 9 18.17 -9.88 -14.78
N PHE A 10 18.39 -9.65 -13.49
CA PHE A 10 17.92 -8.42 -12.83
C PHE A 10 18.60 -7.17 -13.41
N GLU A 11 19.88 -7.26 -13.76
CA GLU A 11 20.62 -6.18 -14.41
C GLU A 11 20.06 -5.85 -15.82
N LYS A 12 19.63 -6.87 -16.57
CA LYS A 12 18.96 -6.67 -17.86
C LYS A 12 17.59 -6.01 -17.68
N LEU A 13 16.83 -6.43 -16.66
CA LEU A 13 15.53 -5.86 -16.32
C LEU A 13 15.63 -4.39 -15.88
N ASP A 14 16.66 -4.05 -15.12
CA ASP A 14 16.91 -2.67 -14.64
C ASP A 14 17.23 -1.71 -15.81
N LYS A 15 17.84 -2.22 -16.89
CA LYS A 15 18.28 -1.43 -18.05
C LYS A 15 17.18 -1.15 -19.08
N THR A 16 16.02 -1.80 -18.97
CA THR A 16 14.92 -1.59 -19.93
C THR A 16 13.68 -1.03 -19.27
N SER A 17 12.94 -0.21 -20.01
CA SER A 17 11.57 0.23 -19.67
C SER A 17 10.50 -0.45 -20.53
N SER A 18 10.90 -1.25 -21.52
CA SER A 18 10.00 -1.96 -22.42
C SER A 18 9.37 -3.16 -21.71
N ARG A 19 8.05 -3.14 -21.55
CA ARG A 19 7.31 -4.24 -20.92
C ARG A 19 7.47 -5.56 -21.69
N LEU A 20 7.49 -5.51 -23.02
CA LEU A 20 7.69 -6.70 -23.87
C LEU A 20 9.07 -7.30 -23.65
N GLU A 21 10.10 -6.47 -23.61
CA GLU A 21 11.46 -6.92 -23.34
C GLU A 21 11.60 -7.51 -21.93
N MET A 22 11.00 -6.85 -20.92
CA MET A 22 10.96 -7.39 -19.54
C MET A 22 10.29 -8.76 -19.50
N THR A 23 9.18 -8.94 -20.23
CA THR A 23 8.46 -10.23 -20.33
C THR A 23 9.36 -11.31 -20.90
N GLU A 24 10.10 -11.02 -21.97
CA GLU A 24 11.03 -11.98 -22.59
C GLU A 24 12.23 -12.33 -21.70
N ILE A 25 12.77 -11.34 -20.95
CA ILE A 25 13.85 -11.57 -19.99
C ILE A 25 13.35 -12.48 -18.86
N LEU A 26 12.16 -12.20 -18.29
CA LEU A 26 11.55 -13.02 -17.25
C LEU A 26 11.22 -14.44 -17.75
N LYS A 27 10.68 -14.58 -18.96
CA LYS A 27 10.44 -15.90 -19.59
C LYS A 27 11.71 -16.74 -19.61
N LYS A 28 12.83 -16.18 -20.08
CA LYS A 28 14.11 -16.89 -20.11
C LYS A 28 14.57 -17.30 -18.71
N LEU A 29 14.48 -16.39 -17.74
CA LEU A 29 14.84 -16.67 -16.35
C LEU A 29 13.95 -17.79 -15.77
N PHE A 30 12.64 -17.76 -16.03
CA PHE A 30 11.69 -18.78 -15.55
C PHE A 30 11.89 -20.14 -16.22
N LEU A 31 12.36 -20.18 -17.46
CA LEU A 31 12.74 -21.44 -18.12
C LEU A 31 13.98 -22.07 -17.48
N GLU A 32 14.97 -21.28 -17.11
CA GLU A 32 16.25 -21.77 -16.60
C GLU A 32 16.22 -22.17 -15.11
N ILE A 33 15.39 -21.52 -14.28
CA ILE A 33 15.29 -21.86 -12.85
C ILE A 33 14.66 -23.25 -12.66
N GLU A 34 15.02 -23.99 -11.62
CA GLU A 34 14.38 -25.25 -11.27
C GLU A 34 12.91 -25.06 -10.87
N THR A 35 12.07 -26.06 -11.15
CA THR A 35 10.63 -26.00 -10.82
C THR A 35 10.38 -25.83 -9.33
N GLU A 36 11.23 -26.40 -8.49
CA GLU A 36 11.17 -26.29 -7.03
C GLU A 36 11.45 -24.87 -6.54
N ASP A 37 12.29 -24.12 -7.25
CA ASP A 37 12.74 -22.80 -6.85
C ASP A 37 11.93 -21.65 -7.48
N ILE A 38 11.07 -21.93 -8.48
CA ILE A 38 10.35 -20.87 -9.20
C ILE A 38 9.42 -20.07 -8.29
N SER A 39 8.77 -20.70 -7.31
CA SER A 39 7.94 -19.97 -6.33
C SER A 39 8.76 -18.94 -5.56
N ASN A 40 9.93 -19.32 -5.08
CA ASN A 40 10.84 -18.46 -4.36
C ASN A 40 11.35 -17.31 -5.24
N LEU A 41 11.63 -17.59 -6.52
CA LEU A 41 12.04 -16.57 -7.47
C LEU A 41 10.92 -15.56 -7.74
N ILE A 42 9.67 -16.00 -7.89
CA ILE A 42 8.51 -15.11 -8.05
C ILE A 42 8.39 -14.20 -6.83
N TYR A 43 8.45 -14.75 -5.60
CA TYR A 43 8.39 -13.94 -4.39
C TYR A 43 9.57 -12.95 -4.31
N PHE A 44 10.76 -13.39 -4.66
CA PHE A 44 11.92 -12.50 -4.69
C PHE A 44 11.73 -11.36 -5.70
N CYS A 45 11.22 -11.64 -6.88
CA CYS A 45 10.86 -10.62 -7.89
C CYS A 45 9.79 -9.63 -7.40
N GLN A 46 8.88 -10.08 -6.52
CA GLN A 46 7.88 -9.23 -5.85
C GLN A 46 8.45 -8.46 -4.65
N GLY A 47 9.73 -8.66 -4.29
CA GLY A 47 10.36 -8.08 -3.10
C GLY A 47 9.84 -8.66 -1.79
N THR A 48 9.42 -9.94 -1.78
CA THR A 48 8.85 -10.65 -0.64
C THR A 48 9.50 -12.02 -0.47
N LEU A 49 9.25 -12.69 0.67
CA LEU A 49 9.74 -14.05 0.96
C LEU A 49 8.62 -15.09 0.91
N GLY A 50 7.49 -14.74 0.36
CA GLY A 50 6.29 -15.58 0.24
C GLY A 50 5.05 -14.72 0.05
N PRO A 51 3.85 -15.33 0.01
CA PRO A 51 2.61 -14.56 -0.06
C PRO A 51 2.41 -13.74 1.23
N LYS A 52 1.88 -12.52 1.12
CA LYS A 52 1.82 -11.53 2.21
C LYS A 52 1.18 -12.05 3.50
N HIS A 53 0.16 -12.91 3.38
CA HIS A 53 -0.54 -13.49 4.53
C HIS A 53 0.27 -14.56 5.31
N LYS A 54 1.39 -15.04 4.77
CA LYS A 54 2.27 -16.04 5.40
C LYS A 54 3.66 -15.51 5.73
N THR A 55 4.04 -14.38 5.15
CA THR A 55 5.42 -13.88 5.18
C THR A 55 5.63 -12.92 6.33
N LYS A 56 6.77 -13.04 7.00
CA LYS A 56 7.27 -12.06 7.96
C LYS A 56 8.20 -11.07 7.25
N GLU A 57 8.09 -9.82 7.63
CA GLU A 57 9.00 -8.78 7.17
C GLU A 57 10.42 -9.03 7.70
N LEU A 58 11.44 -8.60 6.94
CA LEU A 58 12.84 -8.69 7.38
C LEU A 58 13.13 -7.84 8.62
N ASN A 59 12.35 -6.75 8.79
CA ASN A 59 12.55 -5.76 9.85
C ASN A 59 14.01 -5.26 9.91
N ILE A 60 14.57 -4.94 8.74
CA ILE A 60 15.83 -4.22 8.56
C ILE A 60 15.46 -2.85 8.02
N GLY A 61 15.54 -1.83 8.86
CA GLY A 61 15.27 -0.45 8.45
C GLY A 61 16.44 0.19 7.71
N GLN A 62 16.18 1.32 7.06
CA GLN A 62 17.20 2.04 6.29
C GLN A 62 18.46 2.36 7.09
N SER A 63 18.33 2.87 8.32
CA SER A 63 19.48 3.20 9.18
C SER A 63 20.32 1.96 9.51
N GLN A 64 19.67 0.82 9.83
CA GLN A 64 20.37 -0.43 10.07
C GLN A 64 21.12 -0.93 8.83
N LEU A 65 20.51 -0.80 7.66
CA LEU A 65 21.14 -1.22 6.40
C LEU A 65 22.34 -0.34 6.07
N ILE A 66 22.25 0.99 6.28
CA ILE A 66 23.37 1.91 6.09
C ILE A 66 24.53 1.54 7.02
N SER A 67 24.26 1.30 8.30
CA SER A 67 25.28 0.87 9.27
C SER A 67 25.93 -0.46 8.87
N LEU A 68 25.15 -1.44 8.42
CA LEU A 68 25.63 -2.73 7.93
C LEU A 68 26.53 -2.55 6.68
N VAL A 69 26.13 -1.70 5.74
CA VAL A 69 26.90 -1.40 4.53
C VAL A 69 28.21 -0.68 4.87
N SER A 70 28.18 0.26 5.81
CA SER A 70 29.37 0.95 6.33
C SER A 70 30.38 -0.05 6.88
N GLU A 71 29.95 -0.96 7.75
CA GLU A 71 30.84 -2.02 8.28
C GLU A 71 31.34 -2.97 7.18
N TYR A 72 30.46 -3.39 6.27
CA TYR A 72 30.79 -4.30 5.18
C TYR A 72 31.85 -3.73 4.24
N LEU A 73 31.74 -2.44 3.90
CA LEU A 73 32.66 -1.76 3.00
C LEU A 73 33.89 -1.17 3.73
N SER A 74 33.85 -1.07 5.07
CA SER A 74 34.83 -0.35 5.90
C SER A 74 34.92 1.14 5.50
N ILE A 75 33.78 1.76 5.25
CA ILE A 75 33.62 3.19 4.90
C ILE A 75 32.79 3.84 6.01
N PRO A 76 33.12 5.07 6.46
CA PRO A 76 32.34 5.78 7.48
C PRO A 76 30.86 5.92 7.11
N GLU A 77 29.99 5.77 8.12
CA GLU A 77 28.52 5.77 7.92
C GLU A 77 28.03 7.07 7.26
N ASP A 78 28.63 8.21 7.62
CA ASP A 78 28.27 9.52 7.03
C ASP A 78 28.62 9.62 5.55
N GLU A 79 29.68 8.96 5.08
CA GLU A 79 30.02 8.87 3.66
C GLU A 79 29.00 8.00 2.91
N ILE A 80 28.65 6.84 3.48
CA ILE A 80 27.60 5.95 2.94
C ILE A 80 26.26 6.69 2.84
N LYS A 81 25.90 7.47 3.88
CA LYS A 81 24.66 8.30 3.86
C LYS A 81 24.70 9.33 2.75
N LYS A 82 25.77 10.08 2.61
CA LYS A 82 25.93 11.08 1.54
C LYS A 82 25.81 10.46 0.14
N GLU A 83 26.51 9.35 -0.09
CA GLU A 83 26.42 8.66 -1.38
C GLU A 83 25.03 8.06 -1.61
N PHE A 84 24.41 7.47 -0.61
CA PHE A 84 23.06 6.96 -0.71
C PHE A 84 22.04 8.06 -1.08
N PHE A 85 22.10 9.23 -0.44
CA PHE A 85 21.24 10.34 -0.80
C PHE A 85 21.52 10.91 -2.19
N SER A 86 22.80 10.91 -2.61
CA SER A 86 23.20 11.36 -3.94
C SER A 86 22.73 10.40 -5.04
N LEU A 87 22.86 9.08 -4.83
CA LEU A 87 22.52 8.05 -5.80
C LEU A 87 21.06 7.58 -5.71
N GLY A 88 20.39 7.84 -4.57
CA GLY A 88 19.02 7.38 -4.28
C GLY A 88 18.87 5.86 -4.16
N ASP A 89 19.99 5.11 -4.12
CA ASP A 89 20.00 3.65 -4.19
C ASP A 89 21.21 3.06 -3.46
N ILE A 90 20.96 2.36 -2.38
CA ILE A 90 22.01 1.70 -1.59
C ILE A 90 22.73 0.60 -2.37
N GLY A 91 22.03 -0.04 -3.33
CA GLY A 91 22.61 -1.04 -4.18
C GLY A 91 23.73 -0.47 -5.08
N LEU A 92 23.52 0.74 -5.62
CA LEU A 92 24.54 1.43 -6.43
C LEU A 92 25.76 1.83 -5.57
N VAL A 93 25.54 2.22 -4.31
CA VAL A 93 26.65 2.49 -3.37
C VAL A 93 27.51 1.24 -3.17
N ILE A 94 26.88 0.10 -2.90
CA ILE A 94 27.61 -1.16 -2.73
C ILE A 94 28.31 -1.56 -4.03
N GLU A 95 27.64 -1.53 -5.17
CA GLU A 95 28.23 -1.89 -6.46
C GLU A 95 29.52 -1.10 -6.75
N LYS A 96 29.50 0.21 -6.48
CA LYS A 96 30.64 1.12 -6.68
C LYS A 96 31.86 0.77 -5.82
N HIS A 97 31.63 0.35 -4.58
CA HIS A 97 32.70 0.12 -3.60
C HIS A 97 33.05 -1.34 -3.38
N HIS A 98 32.23 -2.28 -3.85
CA HIS A 98 32.36 -3.71 -3.58
C HIS A 98 33.74 -4.29 -3.95
N SER A 99 34.29 -3.91 -5.11
CA SER A 99 35.60 -4.37 -5.59
C SER A 99 36.78 -3.74 -4.86
N LYS A 100 36.56 -2.61 -4.15
CA LYS A 100 37.60 -1.86 -3.44
C LYS A 100 37.72 -2.22 -1.96
N ARG A 101 36.89 -3.13 -1.46
CA ARG A 101 36.87 -3.52 -0.05
C ARG A 101 38.19 -4.14 0.39
N LYS A 102 38.60 -3.83 1.61
CA LYS A 102 39.88 -4.30 2.20
C LYS A 102 39.86 -5.78 2.61
N GLN A 103 38.69 -6.31 2.94
CA GLN A 103 38.51 -7.71 3.31
C GLN A 103 38.08 -8.53 2.10
N VAL A 104 38.99 -9.35 1.59
CA VAL A 104 38.71 -10.38 0.57
C VAL A 104 38.80 -11.72 1.26
N THR A 105 37.71 -12.49 1.27
CA THR A 105 37.73 -13.88 1.74
C THR A 105 38.54 -14.71 0.76
N LEU A 106 39.54 -15.45 1.26
CA LEU A 106 40.41 -16.36 0.50
C LEU A 106 39.62 -17.49 -0.22
N PHE A 107 38.41 -17.78 0.26
CA PHE A 107 37.49 -18.77 -0.31
C PHE A 107 36.08 -18.19 -0.35
N SER A 108 35.71 -17.49 -1.42
CA SER A 108 34.33 -17.12 -1.67
C SER A 108 33.61 -18.27 -2.38
N LYS A 109 32.59 -18.85 -1.74
CA LYS A 109 31.67 -19.82 -2.36
C LYS A 109 30.61 -19.07 -3.12
N GLU A 110 30.48 -19.28 -4.40
CA GLU A 110 29.35 -18.74 -5.17
C GLU A 110 28.05 -19.43 -4.72
N LEU A 111 27.14 -18.63 -4.11
CA LEU A 111 25.91 -19.13 -3.51
C LEU A 111 24.84 -19.45 -4.58
N GLU A 112 24.06 -20.49 -4.32
CA GLU A 112 22.85 -20.79 -5.06
C GLU A 112 21.73 -19.80 -4.70
N PHE A 113 20.81 -19.54 -5.63
CA PHE A 113 19.62 -18.71 -5.34
C PHE A 113 18.85 -19.23 -4.13
N LYS A 114 18.69 -20.54 -4.02
CA LYS A 114 18.03 -21.17 -2.88
C LYS A 114 18.70 -20.85 -1.55
N GLU A 115 20.03 -20.90 -1.46
CA GLU A 115 20.79 -20.58 -0.25
C GLU A 115 20.59 -19.09 0.15
N ILE A 116 20.53 -18.18 -0.81
CA ILE A 116 20.23 -16.76 -0.59
C ILE A 116 18.82 -16.58 -0.02
N PHE A 117 17.84 -17.21 -0.68
CA PHE A 117 16.43 -17.09 -0.29
C PHE A 117 16.18 -17.64 1.12
N GLU A 118 16.72 -18.83 1.43
CA GLU A 118 16.67 -19.44 2.77
C GLU A 118 17.37 -18.56 3.84
N THR A 119 18.45 -17.87 3.46
CA THR A 119 19.13 -16.95 4.37
C THR A 119 18.25 -15.73 4.70
N PHE A 120 17.57 -15.16 3.71
CA PHE A 120 16.59 -14.10 3.97
C PHE A 120 15.42 -14.59 4.82
N GLN A 121 14.93 -15.81 4.61
CA GLN A 121 13.90 -16.41 5.49
C GLN A 121 14.41 -16.51 6.94
N LYS A 122 15.62 -17.01 7.16
CA LYS A 122 16.25 -17.06 8.50
C LYS A 122 16.36 -15.66 9.12
N ILE A 123 16.73 -14.64 8.34
CA ILE A 123 16.75 -13.24 8.80
C ILE A 123 15.36 -12.80 9.27
N SER A 124 14.30 -13.08 8.51
CA SER A 124 12.93 -12.70 8.84
C SER A 124 12.38 -13.40 10.09
N GLU A 125 12.85 -14.61 10.38
CA GLU A 125 12.46 -15.42 11.53
C GLU A 125 13.27 -15.09 12.80
N THR A 126 14.43 -14.45 12.64
CA THR A 126 15.31 -14.10 13.76
C THR A 126 14.69 -13.02 14.64
N SER A 127 14.45 -13.33 15.92
CA SER A 127 13.82 -12.44 16.90
C SER A 127 14.45 -12.61 18.29
N GLY A 128 14.11 -11.73 19.23
CA GLY A 128 14.59 -11.75 20.62
C GLY A 128 15.94 -11.05 20.81
N THR A 129 16.53 -11.21 21.99
CA THR A 129 17.79 -10.56 22.39
C THR A 129 18.94 -10.95 21.45
N GLY A 130 19.73 -9.98 20.98
CA GLY A 130 20.84 -10.19 20.03
C GLY A 130 20.38 -10.51 18.59
N SER A 131 19.10 -10.32 18.27
CA SER A 131 18.57 -10.60 16.92
C SER A 131 19.19 -9.69 15.85
N ASN A 132 19.47 -8.43 16.17
CA ASN A 132 20.05 -7.49 15.22
C ASN A 132 21.44 -7.92 14.75
N GLU A 133 22.30 -8.32 15.68
CA GLU A 133 23.65 -8.80 15.38
C GLU A 133 23.61 -10.08 14.53
N ARG A 134 22.72 -11.04 14.89
CA ARG A 134 22.53 -12.25 14.09
C ARG A 134 22.04 -11.97 12.68
N LYS A 135 21.09 -11.06 12.52
CA LYS A 135 20.60 -10.61 11.19
C LYS A 135 21.73 -9.99 10.36
N GLN A 136 22.53 -9.12 10.98
CA GLN A 136 23.68 -8.50 10.32
C GLN A 136 24.72 -9.55 9.89
N GLN A 137 25.04 -10.53 10.72
CA GLN A 137 25.98 -11.60 10.37
C GLN A 137 25.49 -12.42 9.18
N LEU A 138 24.21 -12.83 9.17
CA LEU A 138 23.60 -13.54 8.05
C LEU A 138 23.61 -12.71 6.76
N PHE A 139 23.32 -11.42 6.88
CA PHE A 139 23.31 -10.53 5.72
C PHE A 139 24.73 -10.30 5.18
N LYS A 140 25.71 -10.07 6.05
CA LYS A 140 27.12 -9.98 5.66
C LYS A 140 27.61 -11.25 4.98
N TYR A 141 27.21 -12.43 5.48
CA TYR A 141 27.56 -13.71 4.86
C TYR A 141 27.16 -13.78 3.39
N ILE A 142 25.93 -13.39 3.03
CA ILE A 142 25.49 -13.40 1.63
C ILE A 142 26.20 -12.33 0.79
N LEU A 143 26.50 -11.17 1.35
CA LEU A 143 27.26 -10.12 0.67
C LEU A 143 28.72 -10.52 0.40
N PHE A 144 29.39 -11.17 1.36
CA PHE A 144 30.78 -11.61 1.20
C PHE A 144 30.94 -12.71 0.15
N ASN A 145 29.91 -13.51 -0.09
CA ASN A 145 29.89 -14.58 -1.08
C ASN A 145 29.21 -14.19 -2.40
N SER A 146 29.12 -12.90 -2.69
CA SER A 146 28.49 -12.35 -3.89
C SER A 146 29.46 -11.49 -4.70
N ASN A 147 29.25 -11.38 -6.01
CA ASN A 147 29.92 -10.37 -6.84
C ASN A 147 29.25 -9.00 -6.67
N SER A 148 29.78 -7.94 -7.29
CA SER A 148 29.28 -6.58 -7.15
C SER A 148 27.81 -6.41 -7.59
N VAL A 149 27.43 -7.04 -8.71
CA VAL A 149 26.06 -6.99 -9.24
C VAL A 149 25.10 -7.72 -8.30
N SER A 150 25.47 -8.89 -7.81
CA SER A 150 24.65 -9.64 -6.82
C SER A 150 24.50 -8.86 -5.52
N ALA A 151 25.58 -8.26 -5.01
CA ALA A 151 25.55 -7.47 -3.79
C ALA A 151 24.64 -6.23 -3.92
N LYS A 152 24.57 -5.61 -5.10
CA LYS A 152 23.61 -4.55 -5.44
C LYS A 152 22.17 -4.98 -5.21
N TYR A 153 21.74 -6.11 -5.77
CA TYR A 153 20.36 -6.58 -5.66
C TYR A 153 20.02 -7.13 -4.27
N LEU A 154 20.97 -7.77 -3.60
CA LEU A 154 20.80 -8.24 -2.22
C LEU A 154 20.57 -7.07 -1.25
N SER A 155 21.29 -5.97 -1.42
CA SER A 155 21.14 -4.80 -0.54
C SER A 155 19.89 -3.97 -0.81
N ARG A 156 19.34 -4.02 -2.02
CA ARG A 156 18.03 -3.44 -2.32
C ARG A 156 16.87 -4.19 -1.63
N PHE A 157 17.00 -5.51 -1.48
CA PHE A 157 15.89 -6.37 -1.04
C PHE A 157 15.24 -5.96 0.28
N PRO A 158 15.95 -5.54 1.35
CA PRO A 158 15.33 -5.17 2.63
C PRO A 158 14.44 -3.92 2.58
N ILE A 159 14.73 -2.95 1.72
CA ILE A 159 14.08 -1.63 1.77
C ILE A 159 13.35 -1.23 0.49
N SER A 160 13.82 -1.61 -0.67
CA SER A 160 13.16 -1.21 -1.93
C SER A 160 13.58 -2.08 -3.11
N PHE A 161 13.21 -3.35 -3.10
CA PHE A 161 13.47 -4.22 -4.24
C PHE A 161 12.46 -3.93 -5.36
N ARG A 162 12.90 -3.16 -6.35
CA ARG A 162 12.08 -2.79 -7.52
C ARG A 162 12.87 -2.97 -8.79
N LEU A 163 12.37 -3.82 -9.68
CA LEU A 163 12.95 -4.13 -10.99
C LEU A 163 12.20 -3.46 -12.15
N GLY A 164 11.30 -2.51 -11.83
CA GLY A 164 10.58 -1.72 -12.83
C GLY A 164 9.34 -2.37 -13.42
N PHE A 165 8.94 -3.55 -12.95
CA PHE A 165 7.72 -4.25 -13.36
C PHE A 165 6.85 -4.65 -12.15
N GLY A 166 5.61 -5.04 -12.41
CA GLY A 166 4.67 -5.53 -11.41
C GLY A 166 4.15 -6.93 -11.77
N ASP A 167 3.20 -7.42 -10.94
CA ASP A 167 2.60 -8.75 -11.08
C ASP A 167 2.10 -9.04 -12.49
N SER A 168 1.54 -8.05 -13.19
CA SER A 168 1.02 -8.24 -14.54
C SER A 168 2.09 -8.62 -15.57
N THR A 169 3.34 -8.17 -15.41
CA THR A 169 4.46 -8.57 -16.28
C THR A 169 4.95 -9.98 -15.95
N ILE A 170 4.94 -10.34 -14.67
CA ILE A 170 5.22 -11.73 -14.24
C ILE A 170 4.17 -12.68 -14.83
N ILE A 171 2.89 -12.31 -14.78
CA ILE A 171 1.78 -13.10 -15.36
C ILE A 171 1.94 -13.24 -16.88
N ASP A 172 2.30 -12.16 -17.60
CA ASP A 172 2.59 -12.20 -19.02
C ASP A 172 3.73 -13.19 -19.33
N ALA A 173 4.81 -13.16 -18.54
CA ALA A 173 5.94 -14.07 -18.70
C ALA A 173 5.54 -15.53 -18.40
N LEU A 174 4.76 -15.79 -17.34
CA LEU A 174 4.27 -17.14 -17.02
C LEU A 174 3.35 -17.68 -18.11
N ALA A 175 2.44 -16.87 -18.65
CA ALA A 175 1.59 -17.28 -19.76
C ALA A 175 2.41 -17.66 -20.99
N SER A 176 3.45 -16.89 -21.31
CA SER A 176 4.33 -17.13 -22.45
C SER A 176 5.21 -18.39 -22.33
N LEU A 177 5.32 -18.99 -21.12
CA LEU A 177 6.06 -20.25 -20.94
C LEU A 177 5.39 -21.45 -21.61
N VAL A 178 4.06 -21.43 -21.71
CA VAL A 178 3.23 -22.59 -22.06
C VAL A 178 2.34 -22.33 -23.27
N THR A 179 2.62 -21.26 -24.01
CA THR A 179 1.84 -20.87 -25.20
C THR A 179 2.76 -20.49 -26.35
N GLU A 180 2.29 -20.75 -27.57
CA GLU A 180 3.01 -20.45 -28.81
C GLU A 180 2.40 -19.25 -29.55
N THR A 181 1.09 -19.03 -29.40
CA THR A 181 0.37 -17.96 -30.10
C THR A 181 -0.10 -16.84 -29.17
N PRO A 182 -0.26 -15.60 -29.66
CA PRO A 182 -0.78 -14.49 -28.86
C PRO A 182 -2.20 -14.74 -28.32
N GLU A 183 -3.05 -15.45 -29.08
CA GLU A 183 -4.42 -15.78 -28.69
C GLU A 183 -4.44 -16.76 -27.50
N GLU A 184 -3.59 -17.79 -27.52
CA GLU A 184 -3.42 -18.70 -26.39
C GLU A 184 -2.85 -17.97 -25.19
N GLN A 185 -1.82 -17.13 -25.40
CA GLN A 185 -1.21 -16.35 -24.32
C GLN A 185 -2.25 -15.47 -23.61
N LYS A 186 -3.16 -14.85 -24.36
CA LYS A 186 -4.23 -14.04 -23.77
C LYS A 186 -5.16 -14.87 -22.88
N LYS A 187 -5.58 -16.05 -23.35
CA LYS A 187 -6.45 -16.97 -22.58
C LYS A 187 -5.75 -17.45 -21.30
N VAL A 188 -4.52 -17.90 -21.42
CA VAL A 188 -3.75 -18.38 -20.26
C VAL A 188 -3.49 -17.26 -19.26
N LYS A 189 -3.22 -16.04 -19.73
CA LYS A 189 -3.11 -14.86 -18.88
C LYS A 189 -4.39 -14.58 -18.10
N GLU A 190 -5.55 -14.66 -18.73
CA GLU A 190 -6.86 -14.50 -18.07
C GLU A 190 -7.02 -15.55 -16.96
N ILE A 191 -6.76 -16.82 -17.24
CA ILE A 191 -6.81 -17.91 -16.25
C ILE A 191 -5.88 -17.63 -15.06
N ILE A 192 -4.61 -17.32 -15.32
CA ILE A 192 -3.62 -17.01 -14.27
C ILE A 192 -4.11 -15.83 -13.42
N THR A 193 -4.60 -14.77 -14.07
CA THR A 193 -5.07 -13.56 -13.40
C THR A 193 -6.24 -13.88 -12.48
N ASP A 194 -7.26 -14.59 -12.97
CA ASP A 194 -8.43 -14.96 -12.19
C ASP A 194 -8.06 -15.81 -10.97
N ARG A 195 -7.18 -16.79 -11.14
CA ARG A 195 -6.75 -17.66 -10.04
C ARG A 195 -5.86 -16.93 -9.04
N TYR A 196 -4.97 -16.04 -9.51
CA TYR A 196 -4.18 -15.19 -8.63
C TYR A 196 -5.04 -14.24 -7.78
N GLN A 197 -6.18 -13.79 -8.31
CA GLN A 197 -7.09 -12.94 -7.56
C GLN A 197 -7.78 -13.65 -6.38
N ILE A 198 -7.99 -14.98 -6.49
CA ILE A 198 -8.67 -15.74 -5.44
C ILE A 198 -7.73 -16.42 -4.44
N ILE A 199 -6.42 -16.57 -4.73
CA ILE A 199 -5.47 -17.17 -3.78
C ILE A 199 -4.34 -16.24 -3.35
N SER A 200 -4.19 -15.07 -4.00
CA SER A 200 -3.15 -14.07 -3.68
C SER A 200 -1.72 -14.65 -3.57
N ASP A 201 -1.43 -15.70 -4.32
CA ASP A 201 -0.17 -16.44 -4.29
C ASP A 201 0.32 -16.78 -5.71
N LEU A 202 1.10 -15.88 -6.30
CA LEU A 202 1.63 -16.04 -7.65
C LEU A 202 2.75 -17.10 -7.72
N GLY A 203 3.44 -17.35 -6.61
CA GLY A 203 4.49 -18.36 -6.54
C GLY A 203 3.95 -19.79 -6.70
N ILE A 204 2.81 -20.11 -6.07
CA ILE A 204 2.14 -21.40 -6.25
C ILE A 204 1.67 -21.55 -7.69
N ILE A 205 1.07 -20.52 -8.27
CA ILE A 205 0.63 -20.53 -9.68
C ILE A 205 1.81 -20.79 -10.61
N ALA A 206 2.93 -20.11 -10.42
CA ALA A 206 4.12 -20.32 -11.23
C ALA A 206 4.65 -21.75 -11.16
N LYS A 207 4.65 -22.35 -9.95
CA LYS A 207 5.06 -23.74 -9.76
C LYS A 207 4.12 -24.73 -10.47
N LEU A 208 2.82 -24.48 -10.43
CA LEU A 208 1.84 -25.30 -11.14
C LEU A 208 2.01 -25.19 -12.66
N ILE A 209 2.09 -23.98 -13.19
CA ILE A 209 2.31 -23.72 -14.63
C ILE A 209 3.56 -24.46 -15.12
N LYS A 210 4.69 -24.26 -14.45
CA LYS A 210 5.95 -24.87 -14.89
C LYS A 210 6.01 -26.38 -14.72
N GLY A 211 5.39 -26.91 -13.66
CA GLY A 211 5.48 -28.32 -13.32
C GLY A 211 4.36 -29.20 -13.88
N LYS A 212 3.15 -28.66 -14.05
CA LYS A 212 1.95 -29.46 -14.34
C LYS A 212 1.07 -28.87 -15.46
N GLY A 213 1.32 -27.62 -15.88
CA GLY A 213 0.51 -26.98 -16.93
C GLY A 213 -0.64 -26.13 -16.40
N VAL A 214 -1.42 -25.56 -17.35
CA VAL A 214 -2.51 -24.61 -17.09
C VAL A 214 -3.72 -25.27 -16.46
N GLU A 215 -4.01 -26.52 -16.83
CA GLU A 215 -5.19 -27.27 -16.36
C GLU A 215 -5.20 -27.45 -14.83
N GLU A 216 -4.04 -27.52 -14.19
CA GLU A 216 -3.96 -27.57 -12.72
C GLU A 216 -4.21 -26.20 -12.08
N VAL A 217 -3.86 -25.12 -12.77
CA VAL A 217 -4.17 -23.77 -12.32
C VAL A 217 -5.68 -23.52 -12.37
N GLU A 218 -6.38 -23.96 -13.42
CA GLU A 218 -7.84 -23.83 -13.54
C GLU A 218 -8.60 -24.50 -12.39
N LYS A 219 -8.06 -25.56 -11.80
CA LYS A 219 -8.67 -26.30 -10.68
C LYS A 219 -8.59 -25.55 -9.33
N ILE A 220 -7.82 -24.47 -9.25
CA ILE A 220 -7.71 -23.68 -8.03
C ILE A 220 -9.08 -23.09 -7.67
N LYS A 221 -9.49 -23.27 -6.42
CA LYS A 221 -10.75 -22.77 -5.86
C LYS A 221 -10.49 -21.89 -4.64
N ILE A 222 -11.48 -21.10 -4.28
CA ILE A 222 -11.50 -20.36 -3.01
C ILE A 222 -11.36 -21.38 -1.86
N THR A 223 -10.42 -21.08 -0.96
CA THR A 223 -10.12 -21.95 0.18
C THR A 223 -9.98 -21.08 1.43
N PRO A 224 -10.64 -21.43 2.56
CA PRO A 224 -10.45 -20.74 3.82
C PRO A 224 -8.97 -20.58 4.18
N PHE A 225 -8.64 -19.44 4.82
CA PHE A 225 -7.28 -19.01 5.23
C PHE A 225 -6.34 -18.63 4.10
N THR A 226 -6.84 -18.58 2.87
CA THR A 226 -6.14 -17.97 1.74
C THR A 226 -6.91 -16.72 1.31
N PRO A 227 -6.35 -15.50 1.49
CA PRO A 227 -7.10 -14.27 1.24
C PRO A 227 -7.40 -14.07 -0.24
N ILE A 228 -8.62 -13.60 -0.50
CA ILE A 228 -9.12 -13.24 -1.82
C ILE A 228 -8.84 -11.75 -2.02
N LYS A 229 -8.33 -11.35 -3.17
CA LYS A 229 -8.12 -9.92 -3.46
C LYS A 229 -9.44 -9.16 -3.41
N SER A 230 -9.42 -8.04 -2.73
CA SER A 230 -10.62 -7.21 -2.55
C SER A 230 -11.12 -6.64 -3.87
N GLN A 231 -12.41 -6.80 -4.17
CA GLN A 231 -13.03 -6.05 -5.27
C GLN A 231 -12.94 -4.55 -5.01
N LEU A 232 -12.65 -3.78 -6.08
CA LEU A 232 -12.46 -2.34 -6.02
C LEU A 232 -13.67 -1.62 -6.65
N CYS A 233 -13.96 -0.40 -6.15
CA CYS A 233 -15.03 0.43 -6.68
C CYS A 233 -14.49 1.40 -7.72
N GLU A 234 -15.23 1.60 -8.81
CA GLU A 234 -15.08 2.75 -9.69
C GLU A 234 -15.58 4.03 -9.01
N ARG A 235 -15.17 5.18 -9.53
CA ARG A 235 -15.63 6.48 -9.09
C ARG A 235 -16.73 6.97 -10.03
N ALA A 236 -17.84 7.46 -9.47
CA ALA A 236 -18.84 8.20 -10.23
C ALA A 236 -18.52 9.70 -10.24
N GLU A 237 -18.93 10.38 -11.28
CA GLU A 237 -18.90 11.84 -11.39
C GLU A 237 -20.13 12.49 -10.72
N SER A 238 -21.26 11.81 -10.74
CA SER A 238 -22.52 12.24 -10.14
C SER A 238 -23.40 11.06 -9.73
N LEU A 239 -24.44 11.31 -8.94
CA LEU A 239 -25.46 10.30 -8.62
C LEU A 239 -26.27 9.91 -9.88
N ALA A 240 -26.49 10.83 -10.81
CA ALA A 240 -27.11 10.55 -12.09
C ALA A 240 -26.26 9.60 -12.96
N ASP A 241 -24.92 9.73 -12.94
CA ASP A 241 -24.01 8.81 -13.62
C ASP A 241 -24.16 7.38 -13.08
N ILE A 242 -24.29 7.22 -11.76
CA ILE A 242 -24.53 5.90 -11.13
C ILE A 242 -25.82 5.28 -11.65
N LYS A 243 -26.93 6.06 -11.61
CA LYS A 243 -28.24 5.61 -12.09
C LYS A 243 -28.18 5.17 -13.55
N ASN A 244 -27.55 5.98 -14.40
CA ASN A 244 -27.45 5.70 -15.84
C ASN A 244 -26.66 4.43 -16.14
N ARG A 245 -25.65 4.10 -15.32
CA ARG A 245 -24.80 2.91 -15.50
C ARG A 245 -25.40 1.63 -14.96
N LEU A 246 -26.08 1.70 -13.80
CA LEU A 246 -26.53 0.51 -13.09
C LEU A 246 -28.04 0.24 -13.24
N GLY A 247 -28.84 1.25 -13.52
CA GLY A 247 -30.32 1.12 -13.48
C GLY A 247 -30.79 0.77 -12.06
N ILE A 248 -31.42 -0.40 -11.90
CA ILE A 248 -31.75 -0.93 -10.57
C ILE A 248 -30.47 -1.36 -9.87
N MET A 249 -30.25 -0.85 -8.66
CA MET A 249 -29.02 -1.08 -7.92
C MET A 249 -29.27 -1.30 -6.43
N ALA A 250 -28.32 -1.96 -5.76
CA ALA A 250 -28.22 -1.92 -4.29
C ALA A 250 -27.26 -0.81 -3.89
N VAL A 251 -27.70 0.07 -3.01
CA VAL A 251 -26.89 1.19 -2.50
C VAL A 251 -26.54 0.93 -1.06
N ASP A 252 -25.25 0.86 -0.78
CA ASP A 252 -24.66 0.58 0.53
C ASP A 252 -24.03 1.83 1.12
N THR A 253 -24.05 2.02 2.43
CA THR A 253 -23.30 3.09 3.09
C THR A 253 -21.81 2.87 2.94
N LYS A 254 -21.08 3.90 2.50
CA LYS A 254 -19.61 3.86 2.49
C LYS A 254 -19.10 4.25 3.86
N ILE A 255 -18.81 3.23 4.64
CA ILE A 255 -18.23 3.36 5.98
C ILE A 255 -16.76 3.76 5.84
N ASP A 256 -16.30 4.72 6.65
CA ASP A 256 -14.88 5.08 6.76
C ASP A 256 -14.25 4.32 7.93
N GLY A 257 -14.12 3.02 7.76
CA GLY A 257 -13.60 2.09 8.72
C GLY A 257 -12.34 1.40 8.24
N PHE A 258 -12.12 0.20 8.73
CA PHE A 258 -10.99 -0.66 8.38
C PHE A 258 -11.50 -1.94 7.71
N ARG A 259 -11.36 -2.03 6.37
CA ARG A 259 -11.82 -3.20 5.61
C ARG A 259 -11.04 -4.44 6.01
N GLN A 260 -11.78 -5.49 6.30
CA GLN A 260 -11.27 -6.80 6.70
C GLN A 260 -11.95 -7.90 5.90
N GLN A 261 -11.20 -8.95 5.61
CA GLN A 261 -11.75 -10.20 5.13
C GLN A 261 -11.59 -11.23 6.24
N ILE A 262 -12.70 -11.82 6.69
CA ILE A 262 -12.71 -12.76 7.81
C ILE A 262 -13.02 -14.16 7.29
N HIS A 263 -12.15 -15.10 7.62
CA HIS A 263 -12.25 -16.51 7.31
C HIS A 263 -12.48 -17.29 8.60
N LYS A 264 -13.47 -18.15 8.61
CA LYS A 264 -13.75 -19.10 9.69
C LYS A 264 -13.94 -20.50 9.12
N LEU A 265 -13.27 -21.47 9.73
CA LEU A 265 -13.46 -22.91 9.47
C LEU A 265 -13.37 -23.65 10.81
N GLY A 266 -14.48 -24.23 11.24
CA GLY A 266 -14.60 -24.78 12.58
C GLY A 266 -14.30 -23.71 13.66
N GLU A 267 -13.35 -23.99 14.53
CA GLU A 267 -12.91 -23.11 15.60
C GLU A 267 -11.81 -22.12 15.18
N GLU A 268 -11.22 -22.31 14.00
CA GLU A 268 -10.16 -21.44 13.52
C GLU A 268 -10.73 -20.20 12.82
N VAL A 269 -10.21 -19.03 13.19
CA VAL A 269 -10.56 -17.74 12.58
C VAL A 269 -9.28 -17.04 12.17
N LYS A 270 -9.28 -16.49 10.95
CA LYS A 270 -8.25 -15.56 10.46
C LYS A 270 -8.87 -14.30 9.92
N ILE A 271 -8.19 -13.19 10.15
CA ILE A 271 -8.59 -11.86 9.69
C ILE A 271 -7.48 -11.32 8.81
N PHE A 272 -7.84 -10.95 7.58
CA PHE A 272 -6.90 -10.38 6.62
C PHE A 272 -7.22 -8.91 6.36
N SER A 273 -6.18 -8.09 6.24
CA SER A 273 -6.28 -6.70 5.83
C SER A 273 -6.60 -6.60 4.33
N ARG A 274 -6.98 -5.40 3.86
CA ARG A 274 -7.14 -5.10 2.43
C ARG A 274 -5.87 -5.39 1.62
N GLN A 275 -4.71 -5.43 2.26
CA GLN A 275 -3.42 -5.75 1.63
C GLN A 275 -3.04 -7.23 1.79
N GLU A 276 -3.98 -8.09 2.20
CA GLU A 276 -3.81 -9.53 2.35
C GLU A 276 -2.85 -9.94 3.49
N GLU A 277 -2.59 -9.04 4.46
CA GLU A 277 -1.79 -9.35 5.65
C GLU A 277 -2.65 -10.07 6.71
N ASP A 278 -2.11 -11.10 7.37
CA ASP A 278 -2.75 -11.71 8.55
C ASP A 278 -2.63 -10.77 9.76
N ILE A 279 -3.77 -10.20 10.14
CA ILE A 279 -3.90 -9.26 11.26
C ILE A 279 -4.72 -9.84 12.43
N THR A 280 -4.95 -11.13 12.45
CA THR A 280 -5.81 -11.83 13.41
C THR A 280 -5.48 -11.46 14.85
N LYS A 281 -4.21 -11.42 15.21
CA LYS A 281 -3.74 -11.13 16.58
C LYS A 281 -4.05 -9.70 17.05
N MET A 282 -4.39 -8.79 16.13
CA MET A 282 -4.70 -7.39 16.44
C MET A 282 -6.18 -7.19 16.85
N PHE A 283 -7.05 -8.20 16.60
CA PHE A 283 -8.50 -8.10 16.75
C PHE A 283 -9.11 -9.29 17.52
N PRO A 284 -8.67 -9.57 18.76
CA PRO A 284 -9.15 -10.73 19.53
C PRO A 284 -10.65 -10.65 19.88
N ASP A 285 -11.20 -9.45 20.00
CA ASP A 285 -12.62 -9.18 20.20
C ASP A 285 -13.48 -9.59 19.00
N ILE A 286 -13.01 -9.25 17.79
CA ILE A 286 -13.68 -9.71 16.54
C ILE A 286 -13.57 -11.23 16.41
N VAL A 287 -12.39 -11.82 16.65
CA VAL A 287 -12.21 -13.28 16.64
C VAL A 287 -13.21 -13.96 17.57
N LYS A 288 -13.39 -13.43 18.78
CA LYS A 288 -14.36 -13.98 19.75
C LYS A 288 -15.78 -13.88 19.22
N ALA A 289 -16.19 -12.70 18.71
CA ALA A 289 -17.54 -12.47 18.22
C ALA A 289 -17.91 -13.36 17.02
N VAL A 290 -16.98 -13.57 16.07
CA VAL A 290 -17.27 -14.38 14.87
C VAL A 290 -17.16 -15.89 15.12
N LYS A 291 -16.46 -16.33 16.17
CA LYS A 291 -16.45 -17.74 16.58
C LYS A 291 -17.84 -18.26 16.98
N GLU A 292 -18.65 -17.39 17.56
CA GLU A 292 -20.01 -17.72 18.00
C GLU A 292 -20.96 -18.02 16.81
N ILE A 293 -20.64 -17.58 15.59
CA ILE A 293 -21.44 -17.84 14.39
C ILE A 293 -21.30 -19.32 14.00
N PRO A 294 -22.38 -20.12 13.93
CA PRO A 294 -22.31 -21.58 13.76
C PRO A 294 -22.12 -22.01 12.29
N HIS A 295 -21.35 -21.26 11.50
CA HIS A 295 -21.10 -21.48 10.08
C HIS A 295 -19.63 -21.31 9.73
N ASP A 296 -19.18 -22.01 8.71
CA ASP A 296 -17.89 -21.79 8.06
C ASP A 296 -18.06 -20.75 6.95
N PHE A 297 -17.19 -19.74 6.91
CA PHE A 297 -17.39 -18.63 5.96
C PHE A 297 -16.11 -17.87 5.59
N ILE A 298 -16.21 -17.18 4.45
CA ILE A 298 -15.35 -16.04 4.09
C ILE A 298 -16.27 -14.85 3.84
N ILE A 299 -16.09 -13.78 4.61
CA ILE A 299 -16.86 -12.55 4.48
C ILE A 299 -15.96 -11.34 4.27
N ASP A 300 -16.46 -10.40 3.46
CA ASP A 300 -15.91 -9.06 3.36
C ASP A 300 -16.70 -8.11 4.26
N CYS A 301 -16.01 -7.33 5.06
CA CYS A 301 -16.61 -6.47 6.07
C CYS A 301 -15.79 -5.21 6.33
N GLU A 302 -16.40 -4.25 6.98
CA GLU A 302 -15.76 -3.04 7.49
C GLU A 302 -15.85 -3.00 9.01
N SER A 303 -14.71 -2.88 9.69
CA SER A 303 -14.66 -2.66 11.14
C SER A 303 -14.62 -1.16 11.41
N ILE A 304 -15.50 -0.70 12.28
CA ILE A 304 -15.56 0.70 12.69
C ILE A 304 -15.68 0.79 14.21
N ALA A 305 -14.93 1.71 14.83
CA ALA A 305 -14.98 1.93 16.26
C ALA A 305 -16.30 2.61 16.65
N PHE A 306 -16.86 2.16 17.78
CA PHE A 306 -18.15 2.61 18.27
C PHE A 306 -18.03 3.19 19.68
N ASP A 307 -18.53 4.39 19.85
CA ASP A 307 -18.66 5.06 21.13
C ASP A 307 -19.98 4.62 21.76
N THR A 308 -19.89 3.79 22.79
CA THR A 308 -21.06 3.25 23.50
C THR A 308 -21.77 4.27 24.35
N GLU A 309 -21.08 5.33 24.81
CA GLU A 309 -21.68 6.38 25.67
C GLU A 309 -22.52 7.34 24.83
N ASN A 310 -21.97 7.76 23.67
CA ASN A 310 -22.64 8.73 22.79
C ASN A 310 -23.45 8.06 21.65
N ASN A 311 -23.43 6.73 21.55
CA ASN A 311 -24.11 5.94 20.52
C ASN A 311 -23.75 6.40 19.09
N LYS A 312 -22.45 6.63 18.82
CA LYS A 312 -21.91 7.16 17.56
C LYS A 312 -20.72 6.34 17.07
N TYR A 313 -20.52 6.33 15.76
CA TYR A 313 -19.31 5.80 15.17
C TYR A 313 -18.18 6.81 15.23
N HIS A 314 -16.97 6.33 15.53
CA HIS A 314 -15.75 7.12 15.47
C HIS A 314 -15.25 7.28 14.04
N THR A 315 -14.39 8.27 13.83
CA THR A 315 -13.69 8.50 12.56
C THR A 315 -12.69 7.38 12.28
N PHE A 316 -12.27 7.26 11.01
CA PHE A 316 -11.20 6.35 10.59
C PHE A 316 -9.93 6.50 11.42
N GLN A 317 -9.51 7.72 11.73
CA GLN A 317 -8.28 7.99 12.49
C GLN A 317 -8.31 7.39 13.90
N ILE A 318 -9.45 7.41 14.55
CA ILE A 318 -9.64 6.75 15.84
C ILE A 318 -9.69 5.24 15.62
N THR A 319 -10.47 4.78 14.65
CA THR A 319 -10.65 3.35 14.33
C THR A 319 -9.31 2.69 13.99
N ILE A 320 -8.45 3.32 13.19
CA ILE A 320 -7.17 2.73 12.77
C ILE A 320 -6.17 2.54 13.93
N THR A 321 -6.34 3.25 15.04
CA THR A 321 -5.53 3.06 16.25
C THR A 321 -5.68 1.67 16.86
N ARG A 322 -6.73 0.92 16.46
CA ARG A 322 -6.94 -0.49 16.81
C ARG A 322 -5.98 -1.43 16.07
N LYS A 323 -5.44 -1.07 14.92
CA LYS A 323 -4.41 -1.84 14.20
C LYS A 323 -3.06 -1.66 14.88
N ARG A 324 -2.76 -2.48 15.90
CA ARG A 324 -1.53 -2.39 16.69
C ARG A 324 -0.99 -3.76 17.09
N LYS A 325 0.33 -3.84 17.29
CA LYS A 325 1.03 -5.07 17.72
C LYS A 325 1.11 -5.20 19.25
N TYR A 326 0.97 -4.10 20.01
CA TYR A 326 1.13 -4.03 21.47
C TYR A 326 -0.11 -3.45 22.13
N ASN A 327 -0.35 -3.79 23.41
CA ASN A 327 -1.48 -3.33 24.24
C ASN A 327 -2.86 -3.57 23.58
N VAL A 328 -2.98 -4.70 22.87
CA VAL A 328 -4.17 -5.04 22.07
C VAL A 328 -5.40 -5.22 22.95
N SER A 329 -5.28 -5.97 24.08
CA SER A 329 -6.41 -6.28 24.96
C SER A 329 -6.99 -5.06 25.66
N GLU A 330 -6.15 -4.12 26.10
CA GLU A 330 -6.57 -2.88 26.74
C GLU A 330 -7.32 -2.01 25.73
N LYS A 331 -6.72 -1.82 24.56
CA LYS A 331 -7.31 -0.98 23.50
C LYS A 331 -8.61 -1.57 22.94
N SER A 332 -8.79 -2.90 22.96
CA SER A 332 -10.06 -3.51 22.54
C SER A 332 -11.22 -3.21 23.47
N LYS A 333 -10.94 -3.05 24.77
CA LYS A 333 -11.95 -2.65 25.76
C LYS A 333 -12.26 -1.16 25.70
N GLU A 334 -11.23 -0.33 25.51
CA GLU A 334 -11.36 1.13 25.41
C GLU A 334 -12.12 1.54 24.14
N LEU A 335 -11.87 0.86 23.04
CA LEU A 335 -12.40 1.20 21.73
C LEU A 335 -13.03 -0.03 21.06
N PRO A 336 -14.25 -0.41 21.43
CA PRO A 336 -14.95 -1.55 20.84
C PRO A 336 -15.23 -1.33 19.36
N LEU A 337 -15.17 -2.41 18.56
CA LEU A 337 -15.43 -2.38 17.13
C LEU A 337 -16.79 -3.02 16.81
N HIS A 338 -17.52 -2.40 15.90
CA HIS A 338 -18.64 -3.01 15.20
C HIS A 338 -18.16 -3.52 13.84
N LEU A 339 -18.52 -4.75 13.51
CA LEU A 339 -18.24 -5.39 12.24
C LEU A 339 -19.46 -5.27 11.32
N LYS A 340 -19.31 -4.56 10.22
CA LYS A 340 -20.34 -4.34 9.21
C LYS A 340 -20.07 -5.24 8.01
N VAL A 341 -20.84 -6.33 7.87
CA VAL A 341 -20.69 -7.31 6.80
C VAL A 341 -21.43 -6.81 5.57
N PHE A 342 -20.72 -6.77 4.43
CA PHE A 342 -21.32 -6.29 3.19
C PHE A 342 -21.23 -7.30 2.01
N ASP A 343 -20.49 -8.41 2.16
CA ASP A 343 -20.46 -9.51 1.18
C ASP A 343 -20.09 -10.84 1.84
N CYS A 344 -20.52 -11.94 1.20
CA CYS A 344 -20.22 -13.32 1.60
C CYS A 344 -19.67 -14.07 0.40
N LEU A 345 -18.42 -14.56 0.50
CA LEU A 345 -17.67 -15.13 -0.63
C LEU A 345 -17.55 -16.65 -0.56
N TYR A 346 -17.77 -17.22 0.63
CA TYR A 346 -17.76 -18.66 0.87
C TYR A 346 -18.66 -18.96 2.07
N LEU A 347 -19.43 -20.02 1.99
CA LEU A 347 -20.33 -20.45 3.07
C LEU A 347 -20.45 -21.99 3.09
N ASN A 348 -20.12 -22.62 4.23
CA ASN A 348 -20.32 -24.03 4.52
C ASN A 348 -19.84 -25.00 3.40
N GLY A 349 -18.67 -24.75 2.81
CA GLY A 349 -18.09 -25.58 1.75
C GLY A 349 -18.32 -25.05 0.34
N GLU A 350 -19.20 -24.07 0.15
CA GLU A 350 -19.55 -23.56 -1.17
C GLU A 350 -18.92 -22.19 -1.46
N ASP A 351 -18.35 -22.07 -2.67
CA ASP A 351 -17.91 -20.80 -3.24
C ASP A 351 -19.12 -19.99 -3.71
N THR A 352 -19.41 -18.90 -3.00
CA THR A 352 -20.53 -18.01 -3.33
C THR A 352 -20.12 -16.81 -4.16
N SER A 353 -18.85 -16.61 -4.44
CA SER A 353 -18.33 -15.42 -5.15
C SER A 353 -18.86 -15.28 -6.57
N SER A 354 -19.19 -16.40 -7.22
CA SER A 354 -19.76 -16.45 -8.57
C SER A 354 -21.25 -16.12 -8.63
N LEU A 355 -21.96 -16.15 -7.48
CA LEU A 355 -23.38 -15.80 -7.42
C LEU A 355 -23.61 -14.30 -7.68
N PRO A 356 -24.81 -13.92 -8.18
CA PRO A 356 -25.23 -12.51 -8.23
C PRO A 356 -25.13 -11.84 -6.84
N PHE A 357 -24.83 -10.53 -6.81
CA PHE A 357 -24.78 -9.79 -5.55
C PHE A 357 -26.09 -9.91 -4.73
N SER A 358 -27.22 -9.89 -5.39
CA SER A 358 -28.55 -10.06 -4.76
C SER A 358 -28.66 -11.36 -3.97
N GLU A 359 -28.09 -12.46 -4.47
CA GLU A 359 -28.09 -13.76 -3.76
C GLU A 359 -27.08 -13.75 -2.61
N ARG A 360 -25.86 -13.25 -2.83
CA ARG A 360 -24.86 -13.12 -1.76
C ARG A 360 -25.35 -12.23 -0.63
N ARG A 361 -26.11 -11.18 -0.96
CA ARG A 361 -26.72 -10.29 0.02
C ARG A 361 -27.74 -10.99 0.90
N LYS A 362 -28.59 -11.86 0.34
CA LYS A 362 -29.53 -12.69 1.12
C LYS A 362 -28.78 -13.57 2.13
N LEU A 363 -27.61 -14.12 1.74
CA LEU A 363 -26.78 -14.88 2.68
C LEU A 363 -26.25 -14.00 3.81
N VAL A 364 -25.79 -12.79 3.49
CA VAL A 364 -25.34 -11.82 4.51
C VAL A 364 -26.45 -11.50 5.48
N GLU A 365 -27.65 -11.19 5.04
CA GLU A 365 -28.78 -10.86 5.90
C GLU A 365 -29.25 -12.04 6.76
N LYS A 366 -29.25 -13.23 6.20
CA LYS A 366 -29.70 -14.45 6.88
C LYS A 366 -28.73 -14.91 7.97
N TYR A 367 -27.42 -14.84 7.74
CA TYR A 367 -26.43 -15.53 8.57
C TYR A 367 -25.56 -14.61 9.43
N PHE A 368 -25.50 -13.29 9.15
CA PHE A 368 -24.61 -12.36 9.84
C PHE A 368 -25.34 -11.26 10.64
N SER A 369 -26.65 -11.37 10.85
CA SER A 369 -27.38 -10.59 11.85
C SER A 369 -27.34 -11.29 13.22
N TYR A 370 -26.15 -11.65 13.70
CA TYR A 370 -25.97 -12.58 14.80
C TYR A 370 -25.83 -11.91 16.16
N SER A 371 -25.22 -10.74 16.21
CA SER A 371 -25.03 -9.99 17.46
C SER A 371 -24.96 -8.48 17.17
N PRO A 372 -25.08 -7.62 18.19
CA PRO A 372 -24.91 -6.18 18.00
C PRO A 372 -23.54 -5.81 17.41
N LEU A 373 -22.52 -6.65 17.65
CA LEU A 373 -21.15 -6.43 17.15
C LEU A 373 -20.99 -6.84 15.68
N VAL A 374 -21.75 -7.83 15.21
CA VAL A 374 -21.65 -8.36 13.83
C VAL A 374 -23.00 -8.20 13.14
N THR A 375 -23.09 -7.23 12.26
CA THR A 375 -24.34 -6.89 11.57
C THR A 375 -24.11 -6.64 10.09
N PRO A 376 -25.08 -6.92 9.21
CA PRO A 376 -25.06 -6.46 7.83
C PRO A 376 -24.97 -4.94 7.74
N THR A 377 -24.38 -4.41 6.68
CA THR A 377 -24.55 -3.01 6.30
C THR A 377 -26.02 -2.75 5.94
N LYS A 378 -26.48 -1.50 6.07
CA LYS A 378 -27.81 -1.12 5.58
C LYS A 378 -27.75 -0.85 4.09
N ILE A 379 -28.66 -1.44 3.32
CA ILE A 379 -28.78 -1.19 1.88
C ILE A 379 -30.14 -0.62 1.52
N LEU A 380 -30.16 0.14 0.42
CA LEU A 380 -31.37 0.54 -0.31
C LEU A 380 -31.32 -0.12 -1.69
N ILE A 381 -32.42 -0.73 -2.14
CA ILE A 381 -32.56 -1.18 -3.53
C ILE A 381 -33.46 -0.17 -4.24
N THR A 382 -32.93 0.49 -5.27
CA THR A 382 -33.67 1.53 -6.00
C THR A 382 -33.17 1.70 -7.44
N GLU A 383 -34.02 2.28 -8.29
CA GLU A 383 -33.67 2.83 -9.60
C GLU A 383 -33.93 4.35 -9.69
N LYS A 384 -34.49 4.95 -8.60
CA LYS A 384 -34.89 6.36 -8.58
C LYS A 384 -33.76 7.25 -8.07
N LEU A 385 -33.52 8.34 -8.78
CA LEU A 385 -32.46 9.30 -8.42
C LEU A 385 -32.75 9.98 -7.07
N GLU A 386 -34.00 10.36 -6.81
CA GLU A 386 -34.41 11.01 -5.56
C GLU A 386 -34.12 10.15 -4.34
N GLU A 387 -34.47 8.85 -4.40
CA GLU A 387 -34.21 7.91 -3.30
C GLU A 387 -32.69 7.70 -3.08
N LEU A 388 -31.91 7.73 -4.18
CA LEU A 388 -30.44 7.66 -4.12
C LEU A 388 -29.84 8.89 -3.45
N GLU A 389 -30.35 10.09 -3.78
CA GLU A 389 -29.94 11.37 -3.19
C GLU A 389 -30.28 11.43 -1.70
N ASP A 390 -31.47 11.02 -1.32
CA ASP A 390 -31.90 10.96 0.08
C ASP A 390 -31.05 9.99 0.90
N PHE A 391 -30.77 8.79 0.36
CA PHE A 391 -29.90 7.82 1.00
C PHE A 391 -28.46 8.34 1.17
N PHE A 392 -27.93 9.01 0.14
CA PHE A 392 -26.61 9.64 0.19
C PHE A 392 -26.54 10.75 1.25
N ASN A 393 -27.52 11.67 1.26
CA ASN A 393 -27.58 12.75 2.24
C ASN A 393 -27.73 12.22 3.68
N ASN A 394 -28.54 11.17 3.86
CA ASN A 394 -28.68 10.48 5.14
C ASN A 394 -27.37 9.82 5.58
N ALA A 395 -26.63 9.16 4.67
CA ALA A 395 -25.33 8.59 4.98
C ALA A 395 -24.34 9.68 5.47
N LEU A 396 -24.32 10.85 4.82
CA LEU A 396 -23.47 11.98 5.21
C LEU A 396 -23.87 12.54 6.59
N SER A 397 -25.16 12.66 6.88
CA SER A 397 -25.65 13.17 8.18
C SER A 397 -25.29 12.26 9.37
N GLN A 398 -25.10 10.95 9.09
CA GLN A 398 -24.64 9.95 10.06
C GLN A 398 -23.10 9.88 10.17
N GLY A 399 -22.36 10.73 9.45
CA GLY A 399 -20.90 10.80 9.49
C GLY A 399 -20.17 9.80 8.57
N PHE A 400 -20.90 9.10 7.68
CA PHE A 400 -20.27 8.22 6.71
C PHE A 400 -19.67 8.99 5.53
N GLU A 401 -18.70 8.38 4.83
CA GLU A 401 -17.92 9.01 3.75
C GLU A 401 -18.77 9.24 2.47
N GLY A 402 -19.84 8.49 2.31
CA GLY A 402 -20.71 8.49 1.15
C GLY A 402 -21.43 7.17 0.94
N ILE A 403 -21.52 6.73 -0.32
CA ILE A 403 -22.22 5.50 -0.72
C ILE A 403 -21.39 4.64 -1.66
N ILE A 404 -21.75 3.35 -1.74
CA ILE A 404 -21.29 2.40 -2.75
C ILE A 404 -22.52 1.78 -3.41
N ALA A 405 -22.74 2.08 -4.70
CA ALA A 405 -23.76 1.43 -5.50
C ALA A 405 -23.21 0.14 -6.12
N LYS A 406 -24.00 -0.92 -6.10
CA LYS A 406 -23.64 -2.26 -6.56
C LYS A 406 -24.69 -2.80 -7.55
N SER A 407 -24.22 -3.38 -8.65
CA SER A 407 -25.07 -4.12 -9.57
C SER A 407 -25.63 -5.36 -8.90
N LEU A 408 -26.94 -5.60 -8.96
CA LEU A 408 -27.61 -6.73 -8.33
C LEU A 408 -27.21 -8.09 -8.92
N ASP A 409 -26.95 -8.13 -10.22
CA ASP A 409 -26.69 -9.37 -10.98
C ASP A 409 -25.20 -9.70 -11.12
N ALA A 410 -24.32 -8.82 -10.66
CA ALA A 410 -22.88 -9.01 -10.83
C ALA A 410 -22.30 -10.00 -9.83
N PRO A 411 -21.42 -10.93 -10.26
CA PRO A 411 -20.60 -11.72 -9.37
C PRO A 411 -19.56 -10.85 -8.65
N TYR A 412 -18.94 -11.39 -7.63
CA TYR A 412 -17.79 -10.74 -6.98
C TYR A 412 -16.55 -10.86 -7.88
N LYS A 413 -16.01 -9.73 -8.30
CA LYS A 413 -14.81 -9.66 -9.16
C LYS A 413 -13.57 -9.36 -8.33
N ALA A 414 -12.96 -10.40 -7.79
CA ALA A 414 -11.76 -10.30 -6.97
C ALA A 414 -10.67 -9.47 -7.65
N GLY A 415 -9.98 -8.60 -6.91
CA GLY A 415 -8.84 -7.80 -7.36
C GLY A 415 -9.11 -6.83 -8.51
N SER A 416 -10.30 -6.84 -9.09
CA SER A 416 -10.62 -6.02 -10.24
C SER A 416 -11.34 -4.73 -9.84
N ARG A 417 -11.23 -3.73 -10.71
CA ARG A 417 -12.00 -2.50 -10.67
C ARG A 417 -12.94 -2.51 -11.87
N GLY A 418 -14.20 -2.16 -11.63
CA GLY A 418 -15.20 -2.13 -12.69
C GLY A 418 -16.49 -1.52 -12.20
N TYR A 419 -17.38 -1.22 -13.15
CA TYR A 419 -18.64 -0.52 -12.89
C TYR A 419 -19.70 -1.35 -12.15
N SER A 420 -19.42 -2.61 -11.81
CA SER A 420 -20.32 -3.38 -10.93
C SER A 420 -20.37 -2.86 -9.50
N TRP A 421 -19.33 -2.15 -9.06
CA TRP A 421 -19.28 -1.41 -7.80
C TRP A 421 -18.82 0.03 -8.06
N ILE A 422 -19.66 0.99 -7.72
CA ILE A 422 -19.41 2.41 -7.97
C ILE A 422 -19.51 3.17 -6.65
N LYS A 423 -18.46 3.93 -6.28
CA LYS A 423 -18.46 4.77 -5.09
C LYS A 423 -18.76 6.23 -5.42
N PHE A 424 -19.50 6.88 -4.53
CA PHE A 424 -19.69 8.32 -4.55
C PHE A 424 -19.49 8.90 -3.15
N LYS A 425 -18.69 9.93 -3.03
CA LYS A 425 -18.30 10.53 -1.76
C LYS A 425 -18.72 11.99 -1.68
N LYS A 426 -18.79 12.55 -0.45
CA LYS A 426 -19.01 13.97 -0.22
C LYS A 426 -18.04 14.84 -1.04
N SER A 427 -16.76 14.48 -1.06
CA SER A 427 -15.70 15.17 -1.80
C SER A 427 -15.86 15.14 -3.34
N TYR A 428 -16.84 14.37 -3.88
CA TYR A 428 -17.15 14.33 -5.31
C TYR A 428 -18.34 15.22 -5.70
N LYS A 429 -19.14 15.66 -4.72
CA LYS A 429 -20.36 16.47 -4.93
C LYS A 429 -20.09 17.93 -5.33
N GLY A 430 -18.85 18.29 -5.62
CA GLY A 430 -18.47 19.61 -6.08
C GLY A 430 -17.38 19.52 -7.15
N ASN A 431 -17.76 19.73 -8.42
CA ASN A 431 -16.88 20.44 -9.36
C ASN A 431 -16.79 21.93 -9.01
N GLU A 432 -17.47 22.34 -7.93
CA GLU A 432 -17.40 23.66 -7.34
C GLU A 432 -16.44 23.55 -6.15
N THR A 433 -15.17 23.94 -6.42
CA THR A 433 -14.16 24.37 -5.44
C THR A 433 -14.18 23.63 -4.10
N LEU A 434 -13.60 22.41 -4.03
CA LEU A 434 -12.81 22.12 -2.85
C LEU A 434 -11.79 23.27 -2.79
N ASP A 435 -11.86 24.08 -1.73
CA ASP A 435 -10.90 25.15 -1.54
C ASP A 435 -9.51 24.53 -1.60
N THR A 436 -8.80 24.79 -2.69
CA THR A 436 -7.41 24.38 -2.80
C THR A 436 -6.61 25.18 -1.79
N ILE A 437 -5.54 24.60 -1.28
CA ILE A 437 -4.63 25.28 -0.35
C ILE A 437 -3.37 25.68 -1.10
N ASP A 438 -3.04 26.95 -1.04
CA ASP A 438 -1.74 27.44 -1.49
C ASP A 438 -0.74 27.32 -0.34
N ALA A 439 0.34 26.57 -0.60
CA ALA A 439 1.41 26.39 0.38
C ALA A 439 2.79 26.57 -0.26
N VAL A 440 3.77 26.94 0.56
CA VAL A 440 5.15 27.13 0.10
C VAL A 440 5.98 25.86 0.28
N ILE A 441 6.86 25.56 -0.67
CA ILE A 441 7.82 24.46 -0.57
C ILE A 441 8.95 24.89 0.38
N VAL A 442 9.22 24.07 1.41
CA VAL A 442 10.26 24.33 2.42
C VAL A 442 11.34 23.25 2.46
N GLY A 443 11.15 22.17 1.74
CA GLY A 443 12.12 21.09 1.62
C GLY A 443 11.66 20.05 0.62
N ALA A 444 12.53 19.12 0.29
CA ALA A 444 12.22 18.02 -0.62
C ALA A 444 12.87 16.71 -0.17
N PHE A 445 12.28 15.62 -0.63
CA PHE A 445 12.75 14.26 -0.44
C PHE A 445 13.26 13.75 -1.79
N SER A 446 14.43 13.14 -1.80
CA SER A 446 15.07 12.59 -2.99
C SER A 446 14.23 11.49 -3.61
N GLY A 447 14.26 11.41 -4.93
CA GLY A 447 13.61 10.34 -5.68
C GLY A 447 14.26 9.00 -5.38
N GLN A 448 13.45 7.93 -5.33
CA GLN A 448 13.94 6.57 -5.17
C GLN A 448 13.60 5.73 -6.41
N GLY A 449 14.46 4.80 -6.77
CA GLY A 449 14.30 3.96 -7.97
C GLY A 449 14.28 4.81 -9.25
N LYS A 450 13.31 4.62 -10.14
CA LYS A 450 13.19 5.39 -11.40
C LYS A 450 13.02 6.91 -11.22
N ARG A 451 12.61 7.37 -10.03
CA ARG A 451 12.52 8.81 -9.72
C ARG A 451 13.86 9.42 -9.30
N THR A 452 14.90 8.63 -9.11
CA THR A 452 16.25 9.13 -8.79
C THR A 452 16.78 10.03 -9.91
N GLU A 453 16.53 9.65 -11.17
CA GLU A 453 16.91 10.45 -12.36
C GLU A 453 16.20 11.81 -12.42
N LYS A 454 15.10 11.98 -11.68
CA LYS A 454 14.31 13.23 -11.60
C LYS A 454 14.74 14.12 -10.43
N GLY A 455 15.69 13.70 -9.61
CA GLY A 455 16.22 14.42 -8.46
C GLY A 455 15.32 14.36 -7.22
N ILE A 456 14.03 14.68 -7.33
CA ILE A 456 13.08 14.72 -6.21
C ILE A 456 11.98 13.66 -6.35
N GLY A 457 11.49 13.16 -5.21
CA GLY A 457 10.39 12.18 -5.13
C GLY A 457 9.15 12.71 -4.43
N ALA A 458 9.32 13.65 -3.49
CA ALA A 458 8.23 14.32 -2.78
C ALA A 458 8.67 15.69 -2.26
N LEU A 459 7.70 16.56 -1.98
CA LEU A 459 7.87 17.90 -1.44
C LEU A 459 7.43 17.96 0.01
N LEU A 460 8.12 18.72 0.85
CA LEU A 460 7.64 19.17 2.15
C LEU A 460 7.12 20.59 2.00
N VAL A 461 5.86 20.82 2.39
CA VAL A 461 5.21 22.13 2.27
C VAL A 461 4.76 22.67 3.61
N ALA A 462 4.69 24.01 3.71
CA ALA A 462 4.33 24.74 4.89
C ALA A 462 3.39 25.91 4.56
N LEU A 463 2.63 26.36 5.57
CA LEU A 463 1.89 27.61 5.54
C LEU A 463 2.67 28.70 6.27
N TYR A 464 2.55 29.91 5.79
CA TYR A 464 3.19 31.08 6.39
C TYR A 464 2.25 31.80 7.36
N ASP A 465 2.69 31.99 8.58
CA ASP A 465 2.02 32.79 9.58
C ASP A 465 2.64 34.21 9.61
N ARG A 466 1.88 35.20 9.14
CA ARG A 466 2.33 36.58 9.07
C ARG A 466 2.54 37.23 10.45
N GLU A 467 1.77 36.81 11.45
CA GLU A 467 1.84 37.41 12.79
C GLU A 467 3.10 36.98 13.55
N GLN A 468 3.52 35.70 13.30
CA GLN A 468 4.67 35.10 13.97
C GLN A 468 5.95 35.10 13.11
N ASP A 469 5.86 35.51 11.84
CA ASP A 469 6.92 35.39 10.83
C ASP A 469 7.53 33.98 10.77
N ARG A 470 6.64 32.95 10.70
CA ARG A 470 7.05 31.56 10.75
C ARG A 470 6.33 30.71 9.71
N TYR A 471 7.01 29.66 9.27
CA TYR A 471 6.47 28.59 8.42
C TYR A 471 6.16 27.37 9.26
N TYR A 472 4.94 26.83 9.13
CA TYR A 472 4.48 25.64 9.83
C TYR A 472 4.19 24.51 8.83
N THR A 473 4.81 23.33 9.01
CA THR A 473 4.65 22.22 8.08
C THR A 473 3.22 21.70 8.04
N LEU A 474 2.72 21.44 6.83
CA LEU A 474 1.34 21.03 6.55
C LEU A 474 1.21 19.67 5.90
N ALA A 475 2.07 19.33 4.95
CA ALA A 475 1.97 18.07 4.20
C ALA A 475 3.29 17.64 3.56
N LYS A 476 3.38 16.32 3.31
CA LYS A 476 4.34 15.72 2.38
C LYS A 476 3.60 15.33 1.11
N ILE A 477 4.01 15.87 -0.04
CA ILE A 477 3.33 15.70 -1.34
C ILE A 477 4.19 14.85 -2.26
N GLY A 478 3.69 13.68 -2.62
CA GLY A 478 4.33 12.76 -3.58
C GLY A 478 3.41 12.38 -4.76
N THR A 479 2.22 12.99 -4.85
CA THR A 479 1.18 12.73 -5.86
C THR A 479 0.80 14.00 -6.60
N GLY A 480 0.30 13.87 -7.83
CA GLY A 480 0.04 15.00 -8.72
C GLY A 480 1.31 15.55 -9.42
N LEU A 481 2.46 14.93 -9.19
CA LEU A 481 3.74 15.29 -9.78
C LEU A 481 3.93 14.49 -11.08
N THR A 482 3.84 15.14 -12.23
CA THR A 482 4.22 14.56 -13.52
C THR A 482 5.75 14.54 -13.65
N ASP A 483 6.27 13.76 -14.59
CA ASP A 483 7.71 13.75 -14.84
C ASP A 483 8.25 15.13 -15.24
N ALA A 484 7.48 15.89 -16.03
CA ALA A 484 7.84 17.26 -16.42
C ALA A 484 7.88 18.20 -15.20
N THR A 485 6.86 18.12 -14.34
CA THR A 485 6.80 18.93 -13.10
C THR A 485 7.93 18.59 -12.13
N LEU A 486 8.28 17.29 -12.03
CA LEU A 486 9.41 16.85 -11.20
C LEU A 486 10.74 17.40 -11.69
N MET A 487 10.98 17.42 -13.01
CA MET A 487 12.19 17.99 -13.59
C MET A 487 12.27 19.49 -13.37
N GLU A 488 11.18 20.22 -13.67
CA GLU A 488 11.10 21.67 -13.44
C GLU A 488 11.37 22.04 -11.98
N LEU A 489 10.69 21.36 -11.05
CA LEU A 489 10.87 21.60 -9.61
C LEU A 489 12.27 21.22 -9.15
N SER A 490 12.84 20.11 -9.65
CA SER A 490 14.19 19.70 -9.28
C SER A 490 15.22 20.77 -9.62
N GLU A 491 15.17 21.34 -10.83
CA GLU A 491 16.06 22.43 -11.25
C GLU A 491 15.88 23.68 -10.39
N ARG A 492 14.63 24.08 -10.13
CA ARG A 492 14.34 25.29 -9.32
C ARG A 492 14.72 25.10 -7.84
N LEU A 493 14.50 23.92 -7.27
CA LEU A 493 14.81 23.65 -5.86
C LEU A 493 16.31 23.49 -5.63
N GLU A 494 17.08 23.01 -6.60
CA GLU A 494 18.55 22.94 -6.49
C GLU A 494 19.17 24.34 -6.37
N ILE A 495 18.60 25.35 -7.06
CA ILE A 495 19.04 26.76 -6.96
C ILE A 495 18.75 27.34 -5.56
N THR A 496 17.65 26.93 -4.93
CA THR A 496 17.18 27.44 -3.63
C THR A 496 17.57 26.56 -2.45
N LYS A 497 18.39 25.55 -2.67
CA LYS A 497 18.82 24.56 -1.67
C LYS A 497 19.59 25.19 -0.52
N LEU A 498 19.32 24.72 0.69
CA LEU A 498 19.94 25.19 1.91
C LEU A 498 20.63 24.03 2.64
N ASP A 499 21.82 24.28 3.18
CA ASP A 499 22.57 23.28 3.95
C ASP A 499 21.98 23.05 5.38
N ILE A 500 21.20 23.99 5.86
CA ILE A 500 20.61 23.96 7.21
C ILE A 500 19.13 24.33 7.17
N LYS A 501 18.39 23.85 8.16
CA LYS A 501 16.97 24.19 8.37
C LYS A 501 16.80 25.70 8.54
N PRO A 502 15.88 26.36 7.81
CA PRO A 502 15.54 27.77 8.01
C PRO A 502 15.13 28.05 9.46
N LYS A 503 15.63 29.15 10.05
CA LYS A 503 15.36 29.49 11.46
C LYS A 503 13.88 29.72 11.76
N ASN A 504 13.14 30.22 10.80
CA ASN A 504 11.71 30.49 10.90
C ASN A 504 10.83 29.30 10.45
N LEU A 505 11.41 28.14 10.14
CA LEU A 505 10.65 26.93 9.83
C LEU A 505 10.45 26.08 11.10
N ILE A 506 9.20 25.85 11.45
CA ILE A 506 8.79 24.93 12.52
C ILE A 506 8.40 23.60 11.87
N SER A 507 9.17 22.55 12.12
CA SER A 507 9.00 21.23 11.51
C SER A 507 9.51 20.13 12.43
N ASN A 508 8.71 19.09 12.59
CA ASN A 508 9.09 17.82 13.22
C ASN A 508 9.51 16.76 12.17
N ILE A 509 9.50 17.14 10.89
CA ILE A 509 9.93 16.28 9.77
C ILE A 509 11.24 16.85 9.22
N GLU A 510 12.22 15.98 9.01
CA GLU A 510 13.45 16.30 8.32
C GLU A 510 13.36 15.84 6.87
N PRO A 511 13.33 16.75 5.87
CA PRO A 511 13.49 16.41 4.47
C PRO A 511 14.95 16.04 4.17
N ASP A 512 15.20 15.44 3.02
CA ASP A 512 16.57 15.13 2.59
C ASP A 512 17.39 16.40 2.32
N PHE A 513 16.72 17.48 1.94
CA PHE A 513 17.31 18.83 1.92
C PHE A 513 16.24 19.91 2.11
N TYR A 514 16.65 21.00 2.74
CA TYR A 514 15.82 22.20 2.87
C TYR A 514 16.00 23.12 1.68
N VAL A 515 15.00 23.96 1.44
CA VAL A 515 15.05 25.00 0.39
C VAL A 515 14.57 26.33 0.94
N LYS A 516 15.00 27.41 0.31
CA LYS A 516 14.47 28.74 0.62
C LYS A 516 12.99 28.78 0.25
N PRO A 517 12.11 29.23 1.17
CA PRO A 517 10.67 29.28 0.93
C PRO A 517 10.30 30.33 -0.11
N GLU A 518 10.37 30.00 -1.40
CA GLU A 518 10.09 30.93 -2.52
C GLU A 518 9.06 30.38 -3.51
N ILE A 519 8.87 29.05 -3.57
CA ILE A 519 7.99 28.43 -4.56
C ILE A 519 6.66 28.11 -3.89
N VAL A 520 5.59 28.74 -4.35
CA VAL A 520 4.22 28.47 -3.92
C VAL A 520 3.58 27.48 -4.87
N ILE A 521 2.86 26.53 -4.30
CA ILE A 521 2.08 25.53 -5.05
C ILE A 521 0.65 25.46 -4.57
N GLU A 522 -0.25 25.18 -5.47
CA GLU A 522 -1.64 24.90 -5.21
C GLU A 522 -1.84 23.40 -4.98
N ILE A 523 -2.53 23.04 -3.90
CA ILE A 523 -2.69 21.68 -3.43
C ILE A 523 -4.19 21.36 -3.33
N ASN A 524 -4.60 20.28 -3.99
CA ASN A 524 -5.88 19.64 -3.74
C ASN A 524 -5.71 18.54 -2.70
N TYR A 525 -6.74 18.33 -1.85
CA TYR A 525 -6.72 17.35 -0.77
C TYR A 525 -8.12 16.74 -0.56
N ASP A 526 -8.20 15.61 0.12
CA ASP A 526 -9.50 14.98 0.42
C ASP A 526 -10.07 15.46 1.75
N ASP A 527 -9.22 15.83 2.72
CA ASP A 527 -9.64 16.16 4.09
C ASP A 527 -8.51 16.89 4.86
N ILE A 528 -8.86 17.68 5.89
CA ILE A 528 -7.92 18.22 6.88
C ILE A 528 -8.03 17.37 8.14
N THR A 529 -6.91 16.92 8.68
CA THR A 529 -6.88 15.96 9.78
C THR A 529 -5.87 16.35 10.84
N LYS A 530 -6.07 15.94 12.10
CA LYS A 530 -5.08 16.08 13.16
C LYS A 530 -3.87 15.18 12.89
N SER A 531 -2.67 15.68 13.16
CA SER A 531 -1.41 15.00 12.86
C SER A 531 -0.40 15.18 14.00
N PRO A 532 0.26 14.11 14.47
CA PRO A 532 1.32 14.21 15.47
C PRO A 532 2.65 14.68 14.85
N ILE A 533 2.74 14.81 13.54
CA ILE A 533 4.00 15.06 12.81
C ILE A 533 4.05 16.50 12.26
N HIS A 534 2.93 16.97 11.68
CA HIS A 534 2.86 18.32 11.11
C HIS A 534 2.57 19.36 12.19
N THR A 535 3.09 20.58 11.98
CA THR A 535 3.13 21.61 13.01
C THR A 535 2.15 22.76 12.79
N CYS A 536 1.44 22.79 11.65
CA CYS A 536 0.45 23.84 11.39
C CYS A 536 -0.72 23.74 12.37
N CYS A 537 -1.17 24.87 12.94
CA CYS A 537 -2.24 24.94 13.95
C CYS A 537 -2.01 23.95 15.11
N PHE A 538 -0.80 23.96 15.66
CA PHE A 538 -0.41 23.01 16.72
C PHE A 538 -1.17 23.28 18.02
N ASP A 539 -1.81 22.24 18.52
CA ASP A 539 -2.55 22.22 19.78
C ASP A 539 -1.68 21.57 20.88
N PRO A 540 -1.23 22.34 21.89
CA PRO A 540 -0.39 21.81 22.97
C PRO A 540 -1.07 20.75 23.83
N ASP A 541 -2.41 20.81 23.99
CA ASP A 541 -3.16 19.89 24.84
C ASP A 541 -3.22 18.48 24.24
N THR A 542 -3.35 18.39 22.91
CA THR A 542 -3.37 17.12 22.19
C THR A 542 -2.02 16.74 21.62
N ASN A 543 -1.02 17.62 21.66
CA ASN A 543 0.29 17.46 21.02
C ASN A 543 0.18 17.13 19.51
N GLN A 544 -0.76 17.77 18.81
CA GLN A 544 -1.04 17.53 17.39
C GLN A 544 -1.21 18.87 16.64
N GLY A 545 -0.78 18.89 15.39
CA GLY A 545 -1.10 19.93 14.43
C GLY A 545 -2.13 19.48 13.41
N LEU A 546 -2.38 20.27 12.37
CA LEU A 546 -3.22 19.92 11.23
C LEU A 546 -2.38 19.48 10.03
N ALA A 547 -2.92 18.55 9.25
CA ALA A 547 -2.32 18.02 8.02
C ALA A 547 -3.37 17.78 6.94
N LEU A 548 -2.95 17.75 5.67
CA LEU A 548 -3.79 17.39 4.53
C LEU A 548 -3.77 15.87 4.30
N ARG A 549 -4.96 15.29 4.17
CA ARG A 549 -5.13 13.87 3.79
C ARG A 549 -5.16 13.75 2.27
N PHE A 550 -4.32 12.85 1.72
CA PHE A 550 -4.16 12.62 0.27
C PHE A 550 -3.89 13.90 -0.54
N PRO A 551 -2.89 14.72 -0.13
CA PRO A 551 -2.56 15.93 -0.86
C PRO A 551 -2.02 15.62 -2.25
N ARG A 552 -2.43 16.43 -3.23
CA ARG A 552 -2.02 16.32 -4.64
C ARG A 552 -1.65 17.69 -5.18
N LEU A 553 -0.50 17.79 -5.82
CA LEU A 553 -0.13 19.01 -6.55
C LEU A 553 -1.16 19.25 -7.67
N VAL A 554 -1.68 20.46 -7.74
CA VAL A 554 -2.51 20.96 -8.85
C VAL A 554 -1.65 21.75 -9.82
N THR A 555 -0.99 22.79 -9.36
CA THR A 555 -0.14 23.66 -10.17
C THR A 555 0.90 24.40 -9.34
N ILE A 556 1.92 24.93 -10.01
CA ILE A 556 2.91 25.86 -9.42
C ILE A 556 2.35 27.28 -9.57
N ARG A 557 2.26 28.01 -8.48
CA ARG A 557 1.71 29.37 -8.45
C ARG A 557 2.83 30.40 -8.66
N THR A 558 2.97 30.84 -9.90
CA THR A 558 3.95 31.87 -10.26
C THR A 558 3.46 33.29 -9.99
N ASP A 559 2.19 33.43 -9.67
CA ASP A 559 1.46 34.66 -9.38
C ASP A 559 1.38 35.00 -7.88
N LYS A 560 1.90 34.13 -7.00
CA LYS A 560 1.85 34.27 -5.54
C LYS A 560 3.24 34.26 -4.91
N SER A 561 3.41 35.09 -3.88
CA SER A 561 4.56 35.06 -2.97
C SER A 561 4.31 34.12 -1.78
N PRO A 562 5.33 33.74 -1.01
CA PRO A 562 5.16 32.93 0.20
C PRO A 562 4.17 33.54 1.21
N GLU A 563 4.10 34.89 1.26
CA GLU A 563 3.18 35.62 2.11
C GLU A 563 1.71 35.57 1.66
N ASP A 564 1.47 35.13 0.41
CA ASP A 564 0.14 34.98 -0.18
C ASP A 564 -0.39 33.53 -0.09
N THR A 565 0.29 32.68 0.66
CA THR A 565 -0.19 31.31 0.94
C THR A 565 -1.42 31.35 1.84
N THR A 566 -2.20 30.29 1.83
CA THR A 566 -3.27 30.07 2.81
C THR A 566 -2.69 30.24 4.22
N SER A 567 -3.33 31.04 5.07
CA SER A 567 -2.85 31.24 6.43
C SER A 567 -3.23 30.05 7.35
N PRO A 568 -2.50 29.82 8.45
CA PRO A 568 -2.91 28.85 9.46
C PRO A 568 -4.33 29.08 9.98
N GLN A 569 -4.75 30.33 10.15
CA GLN A 569 -6.07 30.71 10.62
C GLN A 569 -7.18 30.36 9.60
N GLU A 570 -6.90 30.48 8.31
CA GLU A 570 -7.80 30.01 7.25
C GLU A 570 -7.90 28.48 7.23
N LEU A 571 -6.78 27.78 7.37
CA LEU A 571 -6.75 26.32 7.47
C LEU A 571 -7.58 25.81 8.65
N GLU A 572 -7.45 26.45 9.80
CA GLU A 572 -8.21 26.12 11.01
C GLU A 572 -9.72 26.32 10.80
N LYS A 573 -10.13 27.41 10.18
CA LYS A 573 -11.53 27.64 9.79
C LYS A 573 -12.05 26.54 8.87
N LEU A 574 -11.28 26.17 7.83
CA LEU A 574 -11.62 25.09 6.92
C LEU A 574 -11.75 23.75 7.66
N PHE A 575 -10.89 23.48 8.64
CA PHE A 575 -10.99 22.28 9.48
C PHE A 575 -12.30 22.22 10.28
N PHE A 576 -12.68 23.29 10.94
CA PHE A 576 -13.94 23.36 11.68
C PHE A 576 -15.19 23.32 10.77
N MET A 577 -15.11 23.88 9.56
CA MET A 577 -16.20 23.79 8.58
C MET A 577 -16.45 22.36 8.08
N GLN A 578 -15.52 21.44 8.26
CA GLN A 578 -15.71 20.01 7.97
C GLN A 578 -16.57 19.30 9.03
N GLY A 579 -17.01 20.00 10.08
CA GLY A 579 -17.86 19.45 11.15
C GLY A 579 -17.11 18.51 12.11
N LYS A 580 -15.81 18.72 12.28
CA LYS A 580 -14.92 17.94 13.17
C LYS A 580 -14.55 18.70 14.43
#